data_06378aa470264d6187ecfbfabb6c4f62
#
_entry.id   06378aa470264d6187ecfbfabb6c4f62
#
_cell.length_a   1.000
_cell.length_b   1.000
_cell.length_c   1.000
_cell.angle_alpha   90.00
_cell.angle_beta   90.00
_cell.angle_gamma   90.00
#
_symmetry.space_group_name_H-M   'P 1'
#
loop_
_entity.id
_entity.type
_entity.pdbx_description
1 polymer ?
#
loop_
_entity_poly.entity_id
_entity_poly.type
_entity_poly.pdbx_seq_one_letter_code
_entity_poly.pdbx_strand_id
1 'polypeptide(L)'
;INIGCIPTKTLVHQAKIASGMKGLTFLEKSEFYRNAVSVKDSVTGALRNKNYHNLADNPHVTVYTGFGSFVSSDTVSVRTAAEELLLTAKQIIINTGAETVIPSIDGIADNPFVYTSTSIMELTDLPCHLVIVGGGYIGLEFASMYASFGSQVTVLESYPELIAREDRDIAASVKETL
;
A
#
# COMPACT_ATOMS: atom_id res chain seq x y z
N ILE A 1 6.15 2.51 -5.97
CA ILE A 1 5.59 3.86 -5.94
C ILE A 1 4.08 3.79 -5.69
N ASN A 2 3.35 2.95 -6.41
CA ASN A 2 1.89 3.06 -6.49
C ASN A 2 1.14 2.60 -5.24
N ILE A 3 1.49 1.47 -4.66
CA ILE A 3 0.67 0.76 -3.64
C ILE A 3 1.45 0.32 -2.41
N GLY A 4 2.73 0.61 -2.31
CA GLY A 4 3.58 0.14 -1.20
C GLY A 4 4.41 1.29 -0.60
N CYS A 5 5.72 1.24 -0.77
CA CYS A 5 6.68 2.05 -0.03
C CYS A 5 6.39 3.56 -0.03
N ILE A 6 6.14 4.19 -1.19
CA ILE A 6 6.00 5.65 -1.27
C ILE A 6 4.72 6.15 -0.58
N PRO A 7 3.52 5.65 -0.92
CA PRO A 7 2.31 6.10 -0.24
C PRO A 7 2.35 5.82 1.26
N THR A 8 2.81 4.63 1.67
CA THR A 8 2.93 4.28 3.10
C THR A 8 3.89 5.21 3.82
N LYS A 9 5.12 5.45 3.29
CA LYS A 9 6.09 6.32 3.95
C LYS A 9 5.64 7.78 3.99
N THR A 10 4.89 8.23 3.00
CA THR A 10 4.27 9.57 3.04
C THR A 10 3.27 9.67 4.18
N LEU A 11 2.39 8.68 4.34
CA LEU A 11 1.43 8.65 5.45
C LEU A 11 2.12 8.50 6.82
N VAL A 12 3.15 7.65 6.94
CA VAL A 12 3.95 7.50 8.17
C VAL A 12 4.60 8.82 8.56
N HIS A 13 5.13 9.58 7.59
CA HIS A 13 5.68 10.91 7.86
C HIS A 13 4.62 11.87 8.41
N GLN A 14 3.43 11.89 7.81
CA GLN A 14 2.31 12.71 8.29
C GLN A 14 1.83 12.25 9.68
N ALA A 15 1.76 10.95 9.92
CA ALA A 15 1.40 10.38 11.21
C ALA A 15 2.37 10.80 12.32
N LYS A 16 3.68 10.84 12.01
CA LYS A 16 4.70 11.34 12.92
C LYS A 16 4.49 12.82 13.28
N ILE A 17 4.04 13.65 12.34
CA ILE A 17 3.65 15.03 12.61
C ILE A 17 2.43 15.07 13.53
N ALA A 18 1.40 14.25 13.21
CA ALA A 18 0.18 14.17 13.99
C ALA A 18 0.43 13.76 15.46
N SER A 19 1.35 12.83 15.71
CA SER A 19 1.70 12.37 17.06
C SER A 19 2.28 13.48 17.96
N GLY A 20 2.88 14.51 17.35
CA GLY A 20 3.36 15.71 18.06
C GLY A 20 2.26 16.73 18.40
N MET A 21 1.08 16.62 17.83
CA MET A 21 -0.04 17.54 18.03
C MET A 21 -0.83 17.15 19.29
N LYS A 22 -0.69 17.93 20.34
CA LYS A 22 -1.37 17.68 21.63
C LYS A 22 -2.72 18.42 21.70
N GLY A 23 -3.68 17.82 22.40
CA GLY A 23 -4.96 18.46 22.73
C GLY A 23 -5.99 18.51 21.60
N LEU A 24 -5.73 17.89 20.45
CA LEU A 24 -6.69 17.83 19.35
C LEU A 24 -7.83 16.86 19.65
N THR A 25 -9.03 17.27 19.29
CA THR A 25 -10.22 16.42 19.24
C THR A 25 -10.08 15.37 18.14
N PHE A 26 -10.89 14.31 18.19
CA PHE A 26 -10.91 13.30 17.12
C PHE A 26 -11.30 13.90 15.75
N LEU A 27 -12.19 14.89 15.75
CA LEU A 27 -12.61 15.58 14.52
C LEU A 27 -11.43 16.32 13.85
N GLU A 28 -10.65 17.07 14.62
CA GLU A 28 -9.46 17.78 14.13
C GLU A 28 -8.39 16.80 13.64
N LYS A 29 -8.22 15.67 14.32
CA LYS A 29 -7.32 14.59 13.86
C LYS A 29 -7.80 13.95 12.56
N SER A 30 -9.10 13.74 12.40
CA SER A 30 -9.70 13.21 11.17
C SER A 30 -9.53 14.17 9.99
N GLU A 31 -9.64 15.48 10.22
CA GLU A 31 -9.38 16.49 9.20
C GLU A 31 -7.90 16.50 8.80
N PHE A 32 -7.00 16.41 9.75
CA PHE A 32 -5.56 16.29 9.47
C PHE A 32 -5.24 15.03 8.67
N TYR A 33 -5.85 13.89 9.03
CA TYR A 33 -5.70 12.63 8.30
C TYR A 33 -6.17 12.74 6.85
N ARG A 34 -7.33 13.36 6.59
CA ARG A 34 -7.83 13.61 5.23
C ARG A 34 -6.85 14.43 4.41
N ASN A 35 -6.25 15.46 5.02
CA ASN A 35 -5.19 16.22 4.37
C ASN A 35 -3.94 15.37 4.10
N ALA A 36 -3.55 14.50 5.04
CA ALA A 36 -2.42 13.58 4.87
C ALA A 36 -2.63 12.62 3.68
N VAL A 37 -3.85 12.12 3.48
CA VAL A 37 -4.22 11.31 2.30
C VAL A 37 -4.05 12.13 1.02
N SER A 38 -4.52 13.37 0.98
CA SER A 38 -4.33 14.27 -0.18
C SER A 38 -2.85 14.54 -0.48
N VAL A 39 -2.03 14.72 0.54
CA VAL A 39 -0.56 14.85 0.38
C VAL A 39 0.04 13.58 -0.21
N LYS A 40 -0.36 12.40 0.29
CA LYS A 40 0.04 11.10 -0.25
C LYS A 40 -0.29 10.99 -1.74
N ASP A 41 -1.50 11.37 -2.14
CA ASP A 41 -1.95 11.30 -3.54
C ASP A 41 -1.14 12.24 -4.44
N SER A 42 -0.88 13.45 -3.97
CA SER A 42 -0.06 14.43 -4.70
C SER A 42 1.36 13.92 -4.94
N VAL A 43 2.01 13.40 -3.89
CA VAL A 43 3.38 12.85 -3.99
C VAL A 43 3.42 11.64 -4.91
N THR A 44 2.48 10.71 -4.74
CA THR A 44 2.40 9.49 -5.55
C THR A 44 2.13 9.82 -7.02
N GLY A 45 1.20 10.72 -7.28
CA GLY A 45 0.84 11.19 -8.62
C GLY A 45 2.03 11.86 -9.33
N ALA A 46 2.72 12.77 -8.66
CA ALA A 46 3.90 13.44 -9.21
C ALA A 46 5.02 12.46 -9.58
N LEU A 47 5.29 11.47 -8.70
CA LEU A 47 6.32 10.46 -8.95
C LEU A 47 5.92 9.48 -10.07
N ARG A 48 4.64 9.10 -10.14
CA ARG A 48 4.12 8.27 -11.25
C ARG A 48 4.29 8.97 -12.58
N ASN A 49 3.88 10.23 -12.66
CA ASN A 49 4.00 11.04 -13.86
C ASN A 49 5.48 11.18 -14.29
N LYS A 50 6.36 11.50 -13.34
CA LYS A 50 7.81 11.60 -13.61
C LYS A 50 8.35 10.27 -14.16
N ASN A 51 8.02 9.13 -13.55
CA ASN A 51 8.51 7.83 -14.00
C ASN A 51 7.94 7.44 -15.36
N TYR A 52 6.69 7.77 -15.63
CA TYR A 52 6.09 7.55 -16.95
C TYR A 52 6.86 8.32 -18.03
N HIS A 53 7.10 9.61 -17.83
CA HIS A 53 7.81 10.45 -18.79
C HIS A 53 9.30 10.09 -18.93
N ASN A 54 9.95 9.60 -17.88
CA ASN A 54 11.31 9.06 -17.98
C ASN A 54 11.42 7.89 -18.98
N LEU A 55 10.33 7.15 -19.17
CA LEU A 55 10.27 6.05 -20.15
C LEU A 55 9.67 6.53 -21.47
N ALA A 56 8.52 7.18 -21.45
CA ALA A 56 7.77 7.55 -22.65
C ALA A 56 8.50 8.58 -23.54
N ASP A 57 9.29 9.47 -22.93
CA ASP A 57 10.05 10.48 -23.66
C ASP A 57 11.43 9.97 -24.11
N ASN A 58 11.80 8.74 -23.78
CA ASN A 58 13.05 8.15 -24.22
C ASN A 58 12.90 7.57 -25.64
N PRO A 59 13.72 8.02 -26.64
CA PRO A 59 13.59 7.58 -28.02
C PRO A 59 13.87 6.08 -28.24
N HIS A 60 14.46 5.39 -27.26
CA HIS A 60 14.75 3.95 -27.34
C HIS A 60 13.71 3.09 -26.59
N VAL A 61 12.65 3.70 -26.04
CA VAL A 61 11.62 3.00 -25.26
C VAL A 61 10.24 3.26 -25.87
N THR A 62 9.49 2.19 -26.09
CA THR A 62 8.08 2.28 -26.45
C THR A 62 7.23 1.82 -25.26
N VAL A 63 6.31 2.65 -24.80
CA VAL A 63 5.41 2.33 -23.70
C VAL A 63 4.03 2.02 -24.25
N TYR A 64 3.55 0.81 -23.99
CA TYR A 64 2.18 0.39 -24.30
C TYR A 64 1.37 0.27 -23.02
N THR A 65 0.22 0.94 -22.95
CA THR A 65 -0.74 0.79 -21.86
C THR A 65 -1.82 -0.20 -22.26
N GLY A 66 -1.85 -1.36 -21.61
CA GLY A 66 -2.80 -2.41 -21.96
C GLY A 66 -2.60 -3.66 -21.09
N PHE A 67 -3.38 -4.68 -21.40
CA PHE A 67 -3.27 -5.99 -20.77
C PHE A 67 -2.34 -6.89 -21.59
N GLY A 68 -1.23 -7.31 -20.96
CA GLY A 68 -0.25 -8.20 -21.59
C GLY A 68 -0.50 -9.67 -21.26
N SER A 69 -0.42 -10.54 -22.26
CA SER A 69 -0.47 -11.99 -22.09
C SER A 69 0.52 -12.71 -23.01
N PHE A 70 1.08 -13.82 -22.56
CA PHE A 70 1.96 -14.63 -23.41
C PHE A 70 1.16 -15.38 -24.45
N VAL A 71 1.63 -15.33 -25.69
CA VAL A 71 1.16 -16.15 -26.82
C VAL A 71 2.12 -17.31 -27.07
N SER A 72 3.42 -17.08 -26.88
CA SER A 72 4.48 -18.08 -26.94
C SER A 72 5.59 -17.72 -25.94
N SER A 73 6.70 -18.46 -25.97
CA SER A 73 7.85 -18.20 -25.11
C SER A 73 8.57 -16.87 -25.39
N ASP A 74 8.39 -16.31 -26.58
CA ASP A 74 9.07 -15.11 -27.07
C ASP A 74 8.11 -14.02 -27.57
N THR A 75 6.79 -14.26 -27.51
CA THR A 75 5.76 -13.37 -28.05
C THR A 75 4.71 -13.04 -26.98
N VAL A 76 4.46 -11.76 -26.80
CA VAL A 76 3.45 -11.20 -25.90
C VAL A 76 2.39 -10.49 -26.72
N SER A 77 1.11 -10.81 -26.50
CA SER A 77 -0.01 -9.99 -26.95
C SER A 77 -0.24 -8.86 -25.96
N VAL A 78 -0.41 -7.64 -26.46
CA VAL A 78 -0.80 -6.47 -25.68
C VAL A 78 -2.12 -5.94 -26.19
N ARG A 79 -3.18 -6.10 -25.39
CA ARG A 79 -4.50 -5.58 -25.69
C ARG A 79 -4.65 -4.18 -25.09
N THR A 80 -4.64 -3.19 -25.95
CA THR A 80 -4.87 -1.78 -25.60
C THR A 80 -6.37 -1.44 -25.73
N ALA A 81 -6.73 -0.19 -25.45
CA ALA A 81 -8.09 0.30 -25.68
C ALA A 81 -8.46 0.37 -27.17
N ALA A 82 -7.47 0.47 -28.07
CA ALA A 82 -7.68 0.67 -29.51
C ALA A 82 -7.47 -0.62 -30.32
N GLU A 83 -6.51 -1.44 -29.95
CA GLU A 83 -6.06 -2.57 -30.76
C GLU A 83 -5.37 -3.66 -29.91
N GLU A 84 -5.14 -4.80 -30.55
CA GLU A 84 -4.30 -5.87 -30.02
C GLU A 84 -3.01 -5.95 -30.83
N LEU A 85 -1.87 -5.87 -30.13
CA LEU A 85 -0.53 -5.89 -30.71
C LEU A 85 0.19 -7.19 -30.33
N LEU A 86 0.96 -7.74 -31.26
CA LEU A 86 1.88 -8.84 -30.97
C LEU A 86 3.32 -8.32 -30.95
N LEU A 87 3.99 -8.50 -29.84
CA LEU A 87 5.36 -8.07 -29.62
C LEU A 87 6.25 -9.28 -29.41
N THR A 88 7.28 -9.43 -30.24
CA THR A 88 8.28 -10.52 -30.13
C THR A 88 9.59 -9.96 -29.62
N ALA A 89 10.21 -10.63 -28.65
CA ALA A 89 11.47 -10.22 -28.06
C ALA A 89 12.39 -11.41 -27.75
N LYS A 90 13.70 -11.19 -27.83
CA LYS A 90 14.70 -12.19 -27.41
C LYS A 90 14.75 -12.39 -25.90
N GLN A 91 14.36 -11.37 -25.13
CA GLN A 91 14.31 -11.39 -23.66
C GLN A 91 13.04 -10.69 -23.21
N ILE A 92 12.32 -11.30 -22.30
CA ILE A 92 11.10 -10.75 -21.70
C ILE A 92 11.29 -10.73 -20.20
N ILE A 93 11.10 -9.55 -19.59
CA ILE A 93 11.17 -9.37 -18.14
C ILE A 93 9.75 -9.22 -17.60
N ILE A 94 9.35 -10.10 -16.69
CA ILE A 94 8.07 -10.04 -16.00
C ILE A 94 8.27 -9.25 -14.69
N ASN A 95 7.63 -8.10 -14.60
CA ASN A 95 7.71 -7.23 -13.43
C ASN A 95 6.33 -6.64 -13.11
N THR A 96 5.33 -7.51 -13.05
CA THR A 96 3.90 -7.15 -12.92
C THR A 96 3.48 -6.79 -11.49
N GLY A 97 4.37 -6.94 -10.50
CA GLY A 97 4.08 -6.67 -9.10
C GLY A 97 3.39 -7.84 -8.39
N ALA A 98 2.68 -7.53 -7.31
CA ALA A 98 1.98 -8.51 -6.48
C ALA A 98 0.63 -7.96 -6.03
N GLU A 99 -0.29 -8.87 -5.73
CA GLU A 99 -1.59 -8.56 -5.13
C GLU A 99 -1.64 -9.03 -3.68
N THR A 100 -2.49 -8.39 -2.89
CA THR A 100 -2.74 -8.82 -1.51
C THR A 100 -3.52 -10.12 -1.51
N VAL A 101 -3.00 -11.12 -0.83
CA VAL A 101 -3.72 -12.37 -0.58
C VAL A 101 -4.78 -12.13 0.51
N ILE A 102 -6.03 -12.34 0.18
CA ILE A 102 -7.14 -12.29 1.14
C ILE A 102 -7.24 -13.66 1.82
N PRO A 103 -7.07 -13.73 3.15
CA PRO A 103 -7.19 -15.01 3.86
C PRO A 103 -8.64 -15.50 3.85
N SER A 104 -8.83 -16.83 3.88
CA SER A 104 -10.15 -17.44 3.99
C SER A 104 -10.64 -17.37 5.44
N ILE A 105 -11.27 -16.26 5.79
CA ILE A 105 -11.89 -16.02 7.09
C ILE A 105 -13.37 -15.72 6.85
N ASP A 106 -14.25 -16.35 7.60
CA ASP A 106 -15.69 -16.14 7.48
C ASP A 106 -16.06 -14.67 7.69
N GLY A 107 -16.85 -14.12 6.77
CA GLY A 107 -17.31 -12.73 6.81
C GLY A 107 -16.33 -11.67 6.23
N ILE A 108 -15.18 -12.08 5.69
CA ILE A 108 -14.28 -11.14 4.99
C ILE A 108 -14.79 -10.82 3.59
N ALA A 109 -15.28 -11.83 2.86
CA ALA A 109 -15.71 -11.64 1.48
C ALA A 109 -16.89 -10.66 1.40
N ASP A 110 -16.80 -9.73 0.45
CA ASP A 110 -17.83 -8.71 0.17
C ASP A 110 -18.20 -7.80 1.36
N ASN A 111 -17.36 -7.76 2.39
CA ASN A 111 -17.58 -6.89 3.54
C ASN A 111 -17.03 -5.48 3.26
N PRO A 112 -17.87 -4.43 3.24
CA PRO A 112 -17.47 -3.08 2.88
C PRO A 112 -16.55 -2.40 3.91
N PHE A 113 -16.39 -3.00 5.09
CA PHE A 113 -15.51 -2.51 6.15
C PHE A 113 -14.16 -3.25 6.20
N VAL A 114 -13.92 -4.17 5.27
CA VAL A 114 -12.64 -4.89 5.17
C VAL A 114 -11.76 -4.22 4.12
N TYR A 115 -10.58 -3.85 4.54
CA TYR A 115 -9.59 -3.17 3.71
C TYR A 115 -8.30 -3.99 3.63
N THR A 116 -7.63 -3.92 2.49
CA THR A 116 -6.25 -4.38 2.35
C THR A 116 -5.29 -3.24 2.68
N SER A 117 -4.00 -3.54 2.79
CA SER A 117 -2.95 -2.51 2.92
C SER A 117 -2.96 -1.47 1.79
N THR A 118 -3.48 -1.83 0.63
CA THR A 118 -3.65 -0.91 -0.51
C THR A 118 -4.90 -0.06 -0.36
N SER A 119 -6.06 -0.69 -0.17
CA SER A 119 -7.34 0.02 -0.18
C SER A 119 -7.55 0.91 1.04
N ILE A 120 -6.98 0.57 2.19
CA ILE A 120 -7.09 1.42 3.39
C ILE A 120 -6.37 2.77 3.22
N MET A 121 -5.34 2.85 2.40
CA MET A 121 -4.66 4.11 2.12
C MET A 121 -5.48 5.09 1.25
N GLU A 122 -6.55 4.60 0.63
CA GLU A 122 -7.51 5.43 -0.13
C GLU A 122 -8.68 5.91 0.73
N LEU A 123 -8.80 5.39 1.97
CA LEU A 123 -9.83 5.81 2.91
C LEU A 123 -9.55 7.24 3.38
N THR A 124 -10.52 8.14 3.18
CA THR A 124 -10.40 9.56 3.54
C THR A 124 -10.89 9.87 4.95
N ASP A 125 -11.67 8.98 5.53
CA ASP A 125 -12.17 9.13 6.89
C ASP A 125 -11.34 8.30 7.86
N LEU A 126 -10.81 8.97 8.90
CA LEU A 126 -10.05 8.29 9.93
C LEU A 126 -10.96 7.33 10.72
N PRO A 127 -10.69 6.02 10.75
CA PRO A 127 -11.47 5.11 11.56
C PRO A 127 -11.28 5.40 13.06
N CYS A 128 -12.36 5.46 13.83
CA CYS A 128 -12.27 5.57 15.29
C CYS A 128 -11.60 4.35 15.91
N HIS A 129 -11.91 3.16 15.37
CA HIS A 129 -11.30 1.90 15.78
C HIS A 129 -10.91 1.10 14.54
N LEU A 130 -9.64 0.71 14.48
CA LEU A 130 -9.07 -0.12 13.44
C LEU A 130 -8.64 -1.47 14.02
N VAL A 131 -9.15 -2.55 13.46
CA VAL A 131 -8.71 -3.92 13.78
C VAL A 131 -7.83 -4.41 12.64
N ILE A 132 -6.61 -4.82 12.95
CA ILE A 132 -5.62 -5.32 11.99
C ILE A 132 -5.45 -6.81 12.22
N VAL A 133 -5.65 -7.60 11.16
CA VAL A 133 -5.42 -9.05 11.17
C VAL A 133 -4.05 -9.33 10.60
N GLY A 134 -3.13 -9.75 11.46
CA GLY A 134 -1.72 -10.04 11.17
C GLY A 134 -0.77 -9.07 11.85
N GLY A 135 0.12 -9.60 12.69
CA GLY A 135 1.18 -8.89 13.41
C GLY A 135 2.53 -8.88 12.69
N GLY A 136 2.53 -8.95 11.36
CA GLY A 136 3.73 -8.80 10.54
C GLY A 136 4.10 -7.33 10.30
N TYR A 137 5.17 -7.07 9.55
CA TYR A 137 5.71 -5.72 9.31
C TYR A 137 4.67 -4.71 8.83
N ILE A 138 3.87 -5.09 7.82
CA ILE A 138 2.84 -4.22 7.27
C ILE A 138 1.79 -3.91 8.34
N GLY A 139 1.29 -4.93 9.03
CA GLY A 139 0.29 -4.76 10.09
C GLY A 139 0.76 -3.82 11.19
N LEU A 140 1.99 -3.98 11.68
CA LEU A 140 2.56 -3.15 12.74
C LEU A 140 2.87 -1.73 12.27
N GLU A 141 3.33 -1.54 11.04
CA GLU A 141 3.53 -0.21 10.48
C GLU A 141 2.19 0.56 10.39
N PHE A 142 1.14 -0.10 9.90
CA PHE A 142 -0.19 0.49 9.86
C PHE A 142 -0.76 0.72 11.27
N ALA A 143 -0.52 -0.19 12.22
CA ALA A 143 -0.94 -0.01 13.61
C ALA A 143 -0.34 1.26 14.22
N SER A 144 0.97 1.42 14.13
CA SER A 144 1.68 2.61 14.62
C SER A 144 1.21 3.89 13.91
N MET A 145 1.02 3.83 12.60
CA MET A 145 0.58 4.96 11.79
C MET A 145 -0.83 5.42 12.18
N TYR A 146 -1.81 4.52 12.26
CA TYR A 146 -3.18 4.87 12.58
C TYR A 146 -3.36 5.28 14.05
N ALA A 147 -2.63 4.64 14.97
CA ALA A 147 -2.57 5.07 16.35
C ALA A 147 -2.03 6.51 16.50
N SER A 148 -1.00 6.86 15.72
CA SER A 148 -0.44 8.21 15.67
C SER A 148 -1.42 9.24 15.11
N PHE A 149 -2.26 8.87 14.15
CA PHE A 149 -3.36 9.73 13.70
C PHE A 149 -4.50 9.85 14.72
N GLY A 150 -4.61 8.92 15.68
CA GLY A 150 -5.56 8.97 16.78
C GLY A 150 -6.67 7.93 16.76
N SER A 151 -6.56 6.92 15.91
CA SER A 151 -7.42 5.73 15.95
C SER A 151 -7.12 4.88 17.18
N GLN A 152 -8.12 4.23 17.73
CA GLN A 152 -7.90 3.06 18.61
C GLN A 152 -7.54 1.88 17.71
N VAL A 153 -6.40 1.24 17.98
CA VAL A 153 -5.93 0.12 17.14
C VAL A 153 -5.85 -1.18 17.92
N THR A 154 -6.36 -2.25 17.33
CA THR A 154 -6.25 -3.61 17.85
C THR A 154 -5.57 -4.49 16.80
N VAL A 155 -4.50 -5.18 17.17
CA VAL A 155 -3.81 -6.14 16.30
C VAL A 155 -4.16 -7.55 16.75
N LEU A 156 -4.63 -8.37 15.81
CA LEU A 156 -4.92 -9.80 16.00
C LEU A 156 -3.82 -10.60 15.31
N GLU A 157 -3.10 -11.40 16.10
CA GLU A 157 -2.06 -12.30 15.59
C GLU A 157 -2.31 -13.73 16.06
N SER A 158 -2.20 -14.69 15.16
CA SER A 158 -2.39 -16.10 15.46
C SER A 158 -1.16 -16.77 16.06
N TYR A 159 0.02 -16.21 15.84
CA TYR A 159 1.26 -16.68 16.45
C TYR A 159 1.46 -16.07 17.83
N PRO A 160 2.23 -16.74 18.72
CA PRO A 160 2.51 -16.22 20.06
C PRO A 160 3.31 -14.91 20.06
N GLU A 161 4.03 -14.62 18.97
CA GLU A 161 4.96 -13.50 18.85
C GLU A 161 4.61 -12.67 17.61
N LEU A 162 4.77 -11.36 17.70
CA LEU A 162 4.71 -10.46 16.53
C LEU A 162 5.93 -10.74 15.66
N ILE A 163 5.82 -10.42 14.35
CA ILE A 163 6.91 -10.63 13.37
C ILE A 163 7.63 -11.98 13.53
N ALA A 164 6.87 -13.06 13.65
CA ALA A 164 7.30 -14.41 14.01
C ALA A 164 8.42 -15.02 13.12
N ARG A 165 8.85 -14.31 12.05
CA ARG A 165 9.97 -14.71 11.17
C ARG A 165 11.31 -14.13 11.59
N GLU A 166 11.30 -13.21 12.55
CA GLU A 166 12.50 -12.57 13.09
C GLU A 166 13.00 -13.25 14.36
N ASP A 167 14.18 -12.86 14.80
CA ASP A 167 14.74 -13.32 16.08
C ASP A 167 13.87 -12.83 17.24
N ARG A 168 13.73 -13.65 18.27
CA ARG A 168 12.80 -13.40 19.39
C ARG A 168 13.10 -12.14 20.17
N ASP A 169 14.38 -11.79 20.34
CA ASP A 169 14.82 -10.56 20.99
C ASP A 169 14.42 -9.31 20.17
N ILE A 170 14.51 -9.40 18.84
CA ILE A 170 14.03 -8.34 17.94
C ILE A 170 12.51 -8.21 18.03
N ALA A 171 11.79 -9.34 18.00
CA ALA A 171 10.32 -9.34 18.13
C ALA A 171 9.87 -8.74 19.47
N ALA A 172 10.55 -9.05 20.57
CA ALA A 172 10.31 -8.49 21.89
C ALA A 172 10.56 -6.97 21.92
N SER A 173 11.67 -6.51 21.36
CA SER A 173 12.01 -5.08 21.29
C SER A 173 11.00 -4.27 20.48
N VAL A 174 10.51 -4.82 19.36
CA VAL A 174 9.45 -4.19 18.56
C VAL A 174 8.15 -4.08 19.37
N LYS A 175 7.78 -5.15 20.10
CA LYS A 175 6.58 -5.16 20.94
C LYS A 175 6.64 -4.13 22.07
N GLU A 176 7.82 -3.90 22.67
CA GLU A 176 8.02 -2.88 23.71
C GLU A 176 7.94 -1.44 23.18
N THR A 177 8.17 -1.26 21.87
CA THR A 177 8.17 0.06 21.23
C THR A 177 6.77 0.48 20.77
N LEU A 178 5.85 -0.47 20.59
CA LEU A 178 4.47 -0.24 20.14
C LEU A 178 3.53 0.08 21.30
#